data_57701a54dca34ab0416f42329bd42163
#
_entry.id   57701a54dca34ab0416f42329bd42163
#
_cell.length_a   1.000
_cell.length_b   1.000
_cell.length_c   1.000
_cell.angle_alpha   90.00
_cell.angle_beta   90.00
_cell.angle_gamma   90.00
#
_symmetry.space_group_name_H-M   'P 1'
#
loop_
_entity.id
_entity.type
_entity.pdbx_description
1 polymer ?
#
loop_
_entity_poly.entity_id
_entity_poly.type
_entity_poly.pdbx_seq_one_letter_code
_entity_poly.pdbx_strand_id
1 'polypeptide(L)'
;MRHFLPSLYTEAEPADIVMETAKGTYIGKFDRSNYDNSKPAEQQPIWSIKLVATPNDHTIQTLYPNGIKNPIFVWDQKESYQYKFALS
;
A
#
# COMPACT_ATOMS: atom_id res chain seq x y z
N MET A 1 -4.56 -2.57 -22.13
CA MET A 1 -4.97 -1.87 -20.91
C MET A 1 -5.62 -2.80 -19.93
N ARG A 2 -5.24 -2.71 -18.73
CA ARG A 2 -5.78 -3.58 -17.76
C ARG A 2 -6.89 -2.93 -16.99
N HIS A 3 -7.87 -3.70 -16.63
CA HIS A 3 -8.97 -3.20 -15.85
C HIS A 3 -8.79 -3.54 -14.41
N PHE A 4 -8.92 -2.54 -13.58
CA PHE A 4 -8.80 -2.76 -12.18
C PHE A 4 -10.13 -2.89 -11.55
N LEU A 5 -10.12 -3.38 -10.38
CA LEU A 5 -11.30 -3.45 -9.56
C LEU A 5 -11.28 -2.19 -8.70
N PRO A 6 -11.96 -1.13 -9.10
CA PRO A 6 -11.89 0.12 -8.36
C PRO A 6 -12.23 -0.04 -6.89
N SER A 7 -13.09 -1.01 -6.58
CA SER A 7 -13.46 -1.25 -5.20
C SER A 7 -12.32 -1.73 -4.34
N LEU A 8 -11.24 -2.23 -4.94
CA LEU A 8 -10.10 -2.70 -4.16
C LEU A 8 -9.41 -1.56 -3.42
N TYR A 9 -9.49 -0.35 -3.93
CA TYR A 9 -8.76 0.74 -3.34
C TYR A 9 -9.48 2.07 -3.34
N THR A 10 -10.75 2.13 -3.73
CA THR A 10 -11.45 3.40 -3.78
C THR A 10 -12.76 3.44 -3.02
N GLU A 11 -13.31 2.30 -2.63
CA GLU A 11 -14.63 2.31 -2.04
C GLU A 11 -14.62 2.67 -0.56
N ALA A 12 -14.19 1.75 0.27
CA ALA A 12 -14.32 1.95 1.71
C ALA A 12 -13.19 2.79 2.27
N GLU A 13 -12.01 2.69 1.68
CA GLU A 13 -10.83 3.38 2.17
C GLU A 13 -10.09 3.98 1.00
N PRO A 14 -10.43 5.21 0.63
CA PRO A 14 -9.74 5.85 -0.49
C PRO A 14 -8.24 5.94 -0.20
N ALA A 15 -7.45 5.52 -1.17
CA ALA A 15 -6.01 5.59 -1.04
C ALA A 15 -5.52 7.00 -1.27
N ASP A 16 -4.40 7.35 -0.65
CA ASP A 16 -3.75 8.61 -0.93
C ASP A 16 -2.86 8.50 -2.16
N ILE A 17 -2.33 7.30 -2.41
CA ILE A 17 -1.46 7.09 -3.55
C ILE A 17 -1.56 5.63 -4.00
N VAL A 18 -1.51 5.42 -5.31
CA VAL A 18 -1.58 4.08 -5.89
C VAL A 18 -0.52 4.00 -6.97
N MET A 19 0.25 2.91 -6.96
CA MET A 19 1.31 2.74 -7.95
C MET A 19 1.30 1.30 -8.46
N GLU A 20 1.20 1.15 -9.77
CA GLU A 20 1.21 -0.17 -10.40
C GLU A 20 2.62 -0.55 -10.79
N THR A 21 3.00 -1.78 -10.50
CA THR A 21 4.30 -2.32 -10.85
C THR A 21 4.15 -3.73 -11.37
N ALA A 22 5.25 -4.31 -11.84
CA ALA A 22 5.25 -5.70 -12.28
C ALA A 22 4.93 -6.67 -11.15
N LYS A 23 5.20 -6.28 -9.92
CA LYS A 23 4.92 -7.13 -8.76
C LYS A 23 3.48 -7.06 -8.30
N GLY A 24 2.77 -6.01 -8.70
CA GLY A 24 1.42 -5.78 -8.27
C GLY A 24 1.17 -4.31 -8.07
N THR A 25 0.10 -3.98 -7.35
CA THR A 25 -0.31 -2.61 -7.12
C THR A 25 -0.07 -2.25 -5.67
N TYR A 26 0.77 -1.25 -5.46
CA TYR A 26 0.99 -0.70 -4.11
C TYR A 26 -0.05 0.35 -3.83
N ILE A 27 -0.66 0.27 -2.68
CA ILE A 27 -1.71 1.18 -2.25
C ILE A 27 -1.32 1.76 -0.91
N GLY A 28 -1.23 3.08 -0.83
CA GLY A 28 -0.78 3.75 0.37
C GLY A 28 -1.78 4.74 0.90
N LYS A 29 -1.85 4.82 2.22
CA LYS A 29 -2.64 5.82 2.92
C LYS A 29 -1.85 6.25 4.14
N PHE A 30 -1.68 7.56 4.32
CA PHE A 30 -0.85 8.01 5.44
C PHE A 30 -1.69 8.58 6.57
N ASP A 31 -1.08 8.52 7.75
CA ASP A 31 -1.71 8.98 8.99
C ASP A 31 -1.52 10.47 9.12
N ARG A 32 -2.60 11.22 8.92
CA ARG A 32 -2.53 12.67 8.90
C ARG A 32 -2.22 13.27 10.27
N SER A 33 -2.51 12.56 11.34
CA SER A 33 -2.24 13.08 12.66
C SER A 33 -0.75 13.09 12.98
N ASN A 34 0.05 12.31 12.25
CA ASN A 34 1.49 12.27 12.44
C ASN A 34 2.26 12.88 11.28
N TYR A 35 1.55 13.51 10.36
CA TYR A 35 2.17 14.08 9.18
C TYR A 35 2.81 15.43 9.50
N ASP A 36 4.08 15.56 9.16
CA ASP A 36 4.81 16.82 9.26
C ASP A 36 4.76 17.49 7.88
N ASN A 37 3.95 18.52 7.73
CA ASN A 37 3.72 19.11 6.43
C ASN A 37 4.90 19.98 5.93
N SER A 38 5.98 20.08 6.70
CA SER A 38 7.18 20.76 6.24
C SER A 38 8.10 19.86 5.42
N LYS A 39 7.76 18.57 5.29
CA LYS A 39 8.56 17.58 4.56
C LYS A 39 7.68 16.79 3.63
N PRO A 40 8.27 16.19 2.58
CA PRO A 40 7.47 15.33 1.70
C PRO A 40 6.87 14.16 2.47
N ALA A 41 5.59 13.95 2.29
CA ALA A 41 4.88 12.89 3.01
C ALA A 41 5.48 11.53 2.69
N GLU A 42 5.90 11.31 1.44
CA GLU A 42 6.37 10.01 0.99
C GLU A 42 7.65 9.56 1.68
N GLN A 43 8.35 10.47 2.33
CA GLN A 43 9.61 10.17 3.01
C GLN A 43 9.42 9.95 4.51
N GLN A 44 8.20 10.08 5.01
CA GLN A 44 7.94 9.97 6.44
C GLN A 44 7.39 8.60 6.78
N PRO A 45 7.71 8.06 7.98
CA PRO A 45 7.25 6.74 8.39
C PRO A 45 5.83 6.80 8.95
N ILE A 46 4.89 7.17 8.10
CA ILE A 46 3.49 7.39 8.50
C ILE A 46 2.53 6.64 7.59
N TRP A 47 3.02 5.72 6.77
CA TRP A 47 2.20 5.09 5.74
C TRP A 47 1.75 3.69 6.11
N SER A 48 0.49 3.43 5.86
CA SER A 48 -0.05 2.09 5.79
C SER A 48 0.04 1.70 4.32
N ILE A 49 0.73 0.62 4.01
CA ILE A 49 0.98 0.21 2.63
C ILE A 49 0.47 -1.21 2.44
N LYS A 50 -0.23 -1.44 1.34
CA LYS A 50 -0.59 -2.80 0.97
C LYS A 50 -0.19 -3.04 -0.46
N LEU A 51 0.17 -4.28 -0.75
CA LEU A 51 0.51 -4.72 -2.09
C LEU A 51 -0.56 -5.70 -2.53
N VAL A 52 -1.29 -5.35 -3.58
CA VAL A 52 -2.30 -6.22 -4.14
C VAL A 52 -1.65 -6.94 -5.31
N ALA A 53 -1.46 -8.24 -5.16
CA ALA A 53 -0.76 -9.05 -6.15
C ALA A 53 -1.74 -10.04 -6.77
N THR A 54 -1.50 -10.34 -8.05
CA THR A 54 -2.32 -11.32 -8.77
C THR A 54 -1.38 -12.40 -9.29
N PRO A 55 -1.09 -13.42 -8.47
CA PRO A 55 -0.16 -14.46 -8.89
C PRO A 55 -0.65 -15.25 -10.08
N ASN A 56 -1.96 -15.28 -10.31
CA ASN A 56 -2.54 -15.90 -11.50
C ASN A 56 -3.86 -15.22 -11.81
N ASP A 57 -4.54 -15.67 -12.85
CA ASP A 57 -5.73 -15.01 -13.36
C ASP A 57 -6.92 -15.05 -12.40
N HIS A 58 -6.89 -15.94 -11.43
CA HIS A 58 -8.04 -16.17 -10.57
C HIS A 58 -7.80 -15.83 -9.11
N THR A 59 -6.62 -15.34 -8.76
CA THR A 59 -6.26 -15.14 -7.38
C THR A 59 -5.77 -13.71 -7.15
N ILE A 60 -6.31 -13.08 -6.13
CA ILE A 60 -5.87 -11.75 -5.71
C ILE A 60 -5.40 -11.88 -4.26
N GLN A 61 -4.20 -11.42 -4.00
CA GLN A 61 -3.64 -11.45 -2.65
C GLN A 61 -3.39 -10.04 -2.18
N THR A 62 -3.71 -9.78 -0.91
CA THR A 62 -3.41 -8.50 -0.28
C THR A 62 -2.33 -8.74 0.77
N LEU A 63 -1.19 -8.10 0.56
CA LEU A 63 -0.01 -8.33 1.38
C LEU A 63 0.40 -7.01 2.02
N TYR A 64 1.08 -7.10 3.17
CA TYR A 64 1.49 -5.93 3.94
C TYR A 64 2.98 -6.02 4.27
N PRO A 65 3.64 -4.87 4.45
CA PRO A 65 5.06 -4.88 4.82
C PRO A 65 5.23 -5.62 6.13
N ASN A 66 6.01 -6.69 6.10
CA ASN A 66 6.24 -7.55 7.27
C ASN A 66 4.97 -8.07 7.90
N GLY A 67 3.85 -8.05 7.18
CA GLY A 67 2.56 -8.47 7.69
C GLY A 67 1.90 -7.44 8.60
N ILE A 68 2.36 -6.20 8.60
CA ILE A 68 1.90 -5.17 9.53
C ILE A 68 1.05 -4.15 8.80
N LYS A 69 -0.15 -3.89 9.29
CA LYS A 69 -1.09 -2.95 8.68
C LYS A 69 -0.98 -1.54 9.23
N ASN A 70 -0.19 -1.34 10.29
CA ASN A 70 -0.09 -0.04 10.94
C ASN A 70 0.59 0.99 10.04
N PRO A 71 0.26 2.29 10.19
CA PRO A 71 0.85 3.34 9.36
C PRO A 71 2.21 3.78 9.92
N ILE A 72 3.20 2.92 9.76
CA ILE A 72 4.54 3.16 10.30
C ILE A 72 5.63 3.02 9.24
N PHE A 73 5.26 2.93 7.97
CA PHE A 73 6.21 2.66 6.90
C PHE A 73 6.45 3.90 6.05
N VAL A 74 7.53 3.89 5.28
CA VAL A 74 7.92 4.98 4.40
C VAL A 74 7.53 4.61 2.98
N TRP A 75 6.72 5.44 2.34
CA TRP A 75 6.22 5.12 0.99
C TRP A 75 7.36 4.95 -0.01
N ASP A 76 8.36 5.83 0.06
CA ASP A 76 9.47 5.78 -0.89
C ASP A 76 10.31 4.52 -0.74
N GLN A 77 10.19 3.81 0.36
CA GLN A 77 10.92 2.57 0.60
C GLN A 77 10.06 1.33 0.42
N LYS A 78 8.89 1.48 -0.16
CA LYS A 78 7.92 0.39 -0.21
C LYS A 78 8.45 -0.88 -0.87
N GLU A 79 9.35 -0.74 -1.83
CA GLU A 79 9.87 -1.92 -2.53
C GLU A 79 10.95 -2.63 -1.77
N SER A 80 11.41 -2.08 -0.66
CA SER A 80 12.45 -2.72 0.15
C SER A 80 11.87 -3.60 1.25
N TYR A 81 10.57 -3.53 1.51
CA TYR A 81 9.96 -4.32 2.57
C TYR A 81 9.58 -5.71 2.06
N GLN A 82 9.50 -6.64 2.99
CA GLN A 82 9.00 -7.98 2.67
C GLN A 82 7.50 -7.99 2.88
N TYR A 83 6.75 -8.33 1.84
CA TYR A 83 5.30 -8.30 1.90
C TYR A 83 4.75 -9.67 2.23
N LYS A 84 3.88 -9.73 3.23
CA LYS A 84 3.31 -10.95 3.75
C LYS A 84 1.84 -10.74 4.04
N PHE A 85 1.12 -11.84 4.20
CA PHE A 85 -0.25 -11.74 4.68
C PHE A 85 -0.26 -11.07 6.05
N ALA A 86 -1.35 -10.38 6.34
CA ALA A 86 -1.48 -9.69 7.62
C ALA A 86 -1.36 -10.68 8.75
N LEU A 87 -0.64 -10.27 9.80
CA LEU A 87 -0.42 -11.13 10.95
C LEU A 87 -1.59 -11.11 11.92
N SER A 88 -2.50 -10.16 11.76
CA SER A 88 -3.66 -10.08 12.64
C SER A 88 -4.90 -9.67 11.89
#